data_f38d2db1577f3d499d1ff8abf1fa8836
#
_entry.id   f38d2db1577f3d499d1ff8abf1fa8836
#
_cell.length_a   1.000
_cell.length_b   1.000
_cell.length_c   1.000
_cell.angle_alpha   90.00
_cell.angle_beta   90.00
_cell.angle_gamma   90.00
#
_symmetry.space_group_name_H-M   'P 1'
#
loop_
_entity.id
_entity.type
_entity.pdbx_description
1 polymer ?
#
loop_
_entity_poly.entity_id
_entity_poly.type
_entity_poly.pdbx_seq_one_letter_code
_entity_poly.pdbx_strand_id
1 'polypeptide(L)'
;NGPRGTSLFPYANVEEIFNEHRASTVGRDLDIGGLSYALLEQAGPQQWPLPAGATRGRPRLYGDGVFATASGRARFVEVQHRPLAEATDPRHPLHLNTGRLRDQWHGMSRTGTVSRLHAHAPEPVIEMHPRDMERRGIVEGDLVRVKGKRGALLLRAAASSTLRPAQTHVPMHWGGRYMRGLGVNALTLAVTDPVSRQPEFKHAAVQVEKFATGWQLVAMRRDEGGNGGGGLHAALHSWLERFDHATLTLAGRESTVVVLRAWGAAGSLVPAPELLAELAAAMGLDSPHMLAFDDARRGIAKRALIEDDRLAGALLCKEIRATDWLLDLIVRGEEFGGGTAELRKWLFAPLATPPASGPARGRIVCNCFDVSENEIRADLAAGLDLAALQNKRKCGTNCGSCLPELRRMAAGTEVPAAVSV
;
A
#
# COMPACT_ATOMS: atom_id res chain seq x y z
N ASN A 1 8.77 -38.32 6.53
CA ASN A 1 8.62 -39.78 6.37
C ASN A 1 7.51 -40.27 7.30
N GLY A 2 6.66 -41.18 6.79
CA GLY A 2 5.63 -41.85 7.56
C GLY A 2 6.19 -42.92 8.53
N PRO A 3 5.31 -43.55 9.33
CA PRO A 3 5.69 -44.67 10.14
C PRO A 3 6.38 -45.77 9.28
N ARG A 4 7.52 -46.31 9.72
CA ARG A 4 8.34 -47.28 8.99
C ARG A 4 9.17 -46.77 7.82
N GLY A 5 9.51 -45.47 7.76
CA GLY A 5 10.42 -44.92 6.74
C GLY A 5 9.83 -44.78 5.34
N THR A 6 8.53 -45.01 5.14
CA THR A 6 7.86 -44.83 3.85
C THR A 6 7.76 -43.33 3.54
N SER A 7 8.09 -42.93 2.30
CA SER A 7 7.84 -41.57 1.84
C SER A 7 6.34 -41.29 1.87
N LEU A 8 5.97 -40.15 2.50
CA LEU A 8 4.57 -39.67 2.49
C LEU A 8 4.21 -38.93 1.20
N PHE A 9 5.22 -38.55 0.42
CA PHE A 9 5.07 -37.77 -0.81
C PHE A 9 5.89 -38.40 -1.94
N PRO A 10 5.48 -39.62 -2.43
CA PRO A 10 6.24 -40.38 -3.42
C PRO A 10 5.99 -39.91 -4.86
N TYR A 11 5.69 -38.64 -5.07
CA TYR A 11 5.33 -38.13 -6.39
C TYR A 11 6.57 -37.89 -7.25
N ALA A 12 6.53 -38.32 -8.51
CA ALA A 12 7.57 -38.06 -9.49
C ALA A 12 7.39 -36.70 -10.17
N ASN A 13 6.16 -36.18 -10.24
CA ASN A 13 5.83 -34.91 -10.90
C ASN A 13 4.57 -34.27 -10.30
N VAL A 14 4.29 -33.03 -10.71
CA VAL A 14 3.14 -32.24 -10.21
C VAL A 14 1.80 -32.78 -10.67
N GLU A 15 1.74 -33.48 -11.80
CA GLU A 15 0.50 -34.08 -12.30
C GLU A 15 0.02 -35.24 -11.40
N GLU A 16 0.94 -36.00 -10.81
CA GLU A 16 0.60 -37.04 -9.83
C GLU A 16 -0.06 -36.45 -8.57
N ILE A 17 0.43 -35.30 -8.07
CA ILE A 17 -0.18 -34.56 -6.96
C ILE A 17 -1.58 -34.09 -7.35
N PHE A 18 -1.72 -33.54 -8.57
CA PHE A 18 -3.02 -33.13 -9.09
C PHE A 18 -4.00 -34.33 -9.21
N ASN A 19 -3.53 -35.47 -9.69
CA ASN A 19 -4.32 -36.68 -9.84
C ASN A 19 -4.82 -37.21 -8.49
N GLU A 20 -4.00 -37.19 -7.45
CA GLU A 20 -4.43 -37.54 -6.10
C GLU A 20 -5.49 -36.55 -5.58
N HIS A 21 -5.27 -35.24 -5.75
CA HIS A 21 -6.24 -34.23 -5.36
C HIS A 21 -7.59 -34.44 -6.08
N ARG A 22 -7.59 -34.60 -7.42
CA ARG A 22 -8.83 -34.79 -8.16
C ARG A 22 -9.57 -36.07 -7.74
N ALA A 23 -8.84 -37.16 -7.45
CA ALA A 23 -9.43 -38.41 -6.96
C ALA A 23 -10.16 -38.22 -5.63
N SER A 24 -9.64 -37.32 -4.76
CA SER A 24 -10.28 -37.00 -3.47
C SER A 24 -11.60 -36.25 -3.60
N THR A 25 -11.90 -35.69 -4.77
CA THR A 25 -13.15 -34.95 -5.05
C THR A 25 -14.28 -35.82 -5.64
N VAL A 26 -13.99 -37.03 -6.07
CA VAL A 26 -14.91 -37.92 -6.71
C VAL A 26 -16.15 -38.19 -5.83
N GLY A 27 -17.35 -38.03 -6.42
CA GLY A 27 -18.62 -38.20 -5.73
C GLY A 27 -19.04 -37.07 -4.81
N ARG A 28 -18.30 -35.96 -4.78
CA ARG A 28 -18.64 -34.73 -4.04
C ARG A 28 -19.33 -33.72 -4.96
N ASP A 29 -19.92 -32.69 -4.40
CA ASP A 29 -20.55 -31.57 -5.14
C ASP A 29 -19.61 -30.83 -6.09
N LEU A 30 -18.32 -30.84 -5.79
CA LEU A 30 -17.26 -30.20 -6.57
C LEU A 30 -16.34 -31.24 -7.24
N ASP A 31 -16.93 -32.35 -7.70
CA ASP A 31 -16.22 -33.44 -8.38
C ASP A 31 -15.45 -32.92 -9.62
N ILE A 32 -14.15 -33.10 -9.65
CA ILE A 32 -13.28 -32.83 -10.80
C ILE A 32 -12.60 -34.12 -11.33
N GLY A 33 -13.18 -35.29 -11.04
CA GLY A 33 -12.60 -36.58 -11.41
C GLY A 33 -12.39 -36.75 -12.92
N GLY A 34 -13.11 -36.01 -13.76
CA GLY A 34 -12.92 -35.98 -15.22
C GLY A 34 -11.84 -35.05 -15.73
N LEU A 35 -11.28 -34.21 -14.87
CA LEU A 35 -10.27 -33.22 -15.29
C LEU A 35 -8.89 -33.85 -15.46
N SER A 36 -8.13 -33.45 -16.47
CA SER A 36 -6.75 -33.86 -16.70
C SER A 36 -5.91 -32.72 -17.29
N TYR A 37 -4.60 -32.81 -17.20
CA TYR A 37 -3.72 -31.83 -17.84
C TYR A 37 -3.94 -31.79 -19.34
N ALA A 38 -4.10 -32.93 -20.00
CA ALA A 38 -4.40 -33.02 -21.44
C ALA A 38 -5.71 -32.26 -21.79
N LEU A 39 -6.76 -32.41 -20.99
CA LEU A 39 -8.01 -31.67 -21.19
C LEU A 39 -7.81 -30.16 -20.99
N LEU A 40 -7.03 -29.75 -19.99
CA LEU A 40 -6.74 -28.32 -19.75
C LEU A 40 -5.92 -27.71 -20.87
N GLU A 41 -4.95 -28.43 -21.44
CA GLU A 41 -4.18 -28.00 -22.60
C GLU A 41 -5.04 -27.87 -23.86
N GLN A 42 -5.91 -28.85 -24.10
CA GLN A 42 -6.75 -28.89 -25.30
C GLN A 42 -7.92 -27.89 -25.24
N ALA A 43 -8.62 -27.81 -24.09
CA ALA A 43 -9.87 -27.08 -23.96
C ALA A 43 -9.77 -25.81 -23.10
N GLY A 44 -8.59 -25.49 -22.55
CA GLY A 44 -8.37 -24.36 -21.64
C GLY A 44 -8.98 -24.60 -20.26
N PRO A 45 -9.05 -23.52 -19.44
CA PRO A 45 -9.62 -23.59 -18.09
C PRO A 45 -11.03 -24.14 -18.06
N GLN A 46 -11.31 -25.02 -17.11
CA GLN A 46 -12.63 -25.63 -16.91
C GLN A 46 -13.25 -25.18 -15.58
N GLN A 47 -14.57 -24.96 -15.60
CA GLN A 47 -15.31 -24.78 -14.36
C GLN A 47 -15.75 -26.14 -13.80
N TRP A 48 -15.77 -26.27 -12.49
CA TRP A 48 -16.24 -27.46 -11.79
C TRP A 48 -17.73 -27.31 -11.37
N PRO A 49 -18.46 -28.41 -11.23
CA PRO A 49 -17.99 -29.81 -11.32
C PRO A 49 -17.71 -30.28 -12.76
N LEU A 50 -16.75 -31.20 -12.88
CA LEU A 50 -16.42 -31.94 -14.09
C LEU A 50 -16.16 -33.40 -13.71
N PRO A 51 -17.21 -34.19 -13.45
CA PRO A 51 -17.08 -35.61 -13.05
C PRO A 51 -16.57 -36.49 -14.17
N ALA A 52 -16.15 -37.70 -13.85
CA ALA A 52 -15.69 -38.68 -14.83
C ALA A 52 -16.74 -38.91 -15.93
N GLY A 53 -16.27 -38.90 -17.19
CA GLY A 53 -17.12 -39.02 -18.38
C GLY A 53 -17.72 -37.70 -18.87
N ALA A 54 -17.63 -36.61 -18.15
CA ALA A 54 -17.95 -35.27 -18.64
C ALA A 54 -16.87 -34.74 -19.56
N THR A 55 -17.25 -34.16 -20.69
CA THR A 55 -16.31 -33.56 -21.67
C THR A 55 -16.07 -32.07 -21.45
N ARG A 56 -16.92 -31.45 -20.60
CA ARG A 56 -16.84 -30.00 -20.31
C ARG A 56 -17.36 -29.74 -18.90
N GLY A 57 -16.75 -28.77 -18.22
CA GLY A 57 -17.19 -28.30 -16.93
C GLY A 57 -18.52 -27.57 -16.99
N ARG A 58 -19.26 -27.52 -15.89
CA ARG A 58 -20.54 -26.79 -15.80
C ARG A 58 -20.28 -25.29 -15.78
N PRO A 59 -20.93 -24.49 -16.61
CA PRO A 59 -20.70 -23.04 -16.65
C PRO A 59 -21.20 -22.33 -15.37
N ARG A 60 -22.06 -22.97 -14.60
CA ARG A 60 -22.61 -22.43 -13.34
C ARG A 60 -22.84 -23.56 -12.34
N LEU A 61 -22.28 -23.38 -11.13
CA LEU A 61 -22.53 -24.27 -10.01
C LEU A 61 -24.00 -24.21 -9.59
N TYR A 62 -24.59 -25.36 -9.28
CA TYR A 62 -26.01 -25.50 -8.93
C TYR A 62 -26.99 -24.93 -9.97
N GLY A 63 -26.60 -24.85 -11.25
CA GLY A 63 -27.46 -24.37 -12.33
C GLY A 63 -28.65 -25.23 -12.63
N ASP A 64 -28.64 -26.50 -12.18
CA ASP A 64 -29.72 -27.45 -12.20
C ASP A 64 -30.68 -27.31 -11.00
N GLY A 65 -30.45 -26.39 -10.08
CA GLY A 65 -31.24 -26.18 -8.87
C GLY A 65 -31.03 -27.26 -7.79
N VAL A 66 -30.09 -28.20 -8.00
CA VAL A 66 -29.76 -29.23 -7.02
C VAL A 66 -28.57 -28.80 -6.16
N PHE A 67 -28.78 -28.68 -4.87
CA PHE A 67 -27.78 -28.23 -3.89
C PHE A 67 -27.20 -29.40 -3.09
N ALA A 68 -25.98 -29.26 -2.61
CA ALA A 68 -25.30 -30.25 -1.77
C ALA A 68 -25.84 -30.27 -0.32
N THR A 69 -27.13 -30.51 -0.19
CA THR A 69 -27.86 -30.66 1.08
C THR A 69 -28.63 -31.99 1.09
N ALA A 70 -28.98 -32.47 2.26
CA ALA A 70 -29.74 -33.71 2.38
C ALA A 70 -31.07 -33.67 1.62
N SER A 71 -31.68 -32.50 1.43
CA SER A 71 -32.92 -32.31 0.69
C SER A 71 -32.73 -31.98 -0.79
N GLY A 72 -31.52 -31.80 -1.27
CA GLY A 72 -31.18 -31.29 -2.61
C GLY A 72 -31.60 -29.84 -2.87
N ARG A 73 -32.14 -29.14 -1.87
CA ARG A 73 -32.63 -27.77 -2.00
C ARG A 73 -31.72 -26.78 -1.29
N ALA A 74 -31.72 -25.53 -1.75
CA ALA A 74 -31.05 -24.42 -1.04
C ALA A 74 -31.59 -24.30 0.37
N ARG A 75 -30.71 -24.06 1.32
CA ARG A 75 -31.04 -23.82 2.72
C ARG A 75 -31.00 -22.36 3.06
N PHE A 76 -32.12 -21.76 3.42
CA PHE A 76 -32.15 -20.43 4.01
C PHE A 76 -31.83 -20.53 5.50
N VAL A 77 -30.78 -19.86 5.93
CA VAL A 77 -30.39 -19.84 7.34
C VAL A 77 -30.80 -18.49 7.93
N GLU A 78 -31.61 -18.55 8.99
CA GLU A 78 -31.96 -17.38 9.77
C GLU A 78 -30.68 -16.89 10.50
N VAL A 79 -30.20 -15.71 10.10
CA VAL A 79 -29.00 -15.12 10.70
C VAL A 79 -29.41 -14.18 11.84
N GLN A 80 -28.96 -14.49 13.05
CA GLN A 80 -29.15 -13.63 14.21
C GLN A 80 -27.99 -12.63 14.30
N HIS A 81 -28.32 -11.34 14.44
CA HIS A 81 -27.33 -10.30 14.69
C HIS A 81 -26.58 -10.58 16.00
N ARG A 82 -25.27 -10.49 15.94
CA ARG A 82 -24.40 -10.54 17.12
C ARG A 82 -23.63 -9.22 17.23
N PRO A 83 -23.56 -8.61 18.43
CA PRO A 83 -22.74 -7.44 18.62
C PRO A 83 -21.25 -7.76 18.40
N LEU A 84 -20.46 -6.73 18.17
CA LEU A 84 -19.01 -6.83 18.10
C LEU A 84 -18.46 -7.42 19.40
N ALA A 85 -17.46 -8.29 19.29
CA ALA A 85 -16.84 -8.90 20.47
C ALA A 85 -16.13 -7.87 21.38
N GLU A 86 -15.71 -6.74 20.81
CA GLU A 86 -15.12 -5.64 21.53
C GLU A 86 -15.87 -4.33 21.22
N ALA A 87 -16.64 -3.84 22.16
CA ALA A 87 -17.27 -2.53 22.06
C ALA A 87 -16.26 -1.40 22.26
N THR A 88 -16.53 -0.24 21.65
CA THR A 88 -15.83 1.01 22.00
C THR A 88 -16.13 1.40 23.45
N ASP A 89 -15.19 2.06 24.09
CA ASP A 89 -15.30 2.58 25.45
C ASP A 89 -14.67 3.99 25.53
N PRO A 90 -14.78 4.72 26.67
CA PRO A 90 -14.21 6.06 26.78
C PRO A 90 -12.69 6.13 26.57
N ARG A 91 -11.95 5.03 26.78
CA ARG A 91 -10.50 4.95 26.53
C ARG A 91 -10.16 4.62 25.07
N HIS A 92 -11.08 3.92 24.38
CA HIS A 92 -10.93 3.51 22.99
C HIS A 92 -12.21 3.89 22.22
N PRO A 93 -12.44 5.20 21.99
CA PRO A 93 -13.74 5.70 21.53
C PRO A 93 -13.97 5.56 20.02
N LEU A 94 -12.97 5.17 19.26
CA LEU A 94 -13.05 5.10 17.80
C LEU A 94 -13.16 3.66 17.31
N HIS A 95 -14.03 3.45 16.32
CA HIS A 95 -14.12 2.22 15.56
C HIS A 95 -13.06 2.20 14.48
N LEU A 96 -12.06 1.33 14.60
CA LEU A 96 -11.10 1.06 13.54
C LEU A 96 -11.67 0.02 12.58
N ASN A 97 -11.80 0.37 11.32
CA ASN A 97 -12.10 -0.56 10.24
C ASN A 97 -10.85 -0.83 9.41
N THR A 98 -10.75 -2.02 8.83
CA THR A 98 -9.69 -2.38 7.90
C THR A 98 -10.25 -2.73 6.53
N GLY A 99 -9.52 -2.42 5.49
CA GLY A 99 -9.95 -2.68 4.12
C GLY A 99 -8.79 -2.88 3.16
N ARG A 100 -9.11 -3.01 1.88
CA ARG A 100 -8.15 -3.16 0.81
C ARG A 100 -7.92 -1.83 0.10
N LEU A 101 -6.67 -1.60 -0.28
CA LEU A 101 -6.36 -0.65 -1.34
C LEU A 101 -6.69 -1.28 -2.69
N ARG A 102 -7.15 -0.47 -3.62
CA ARG A 102 -7.53 -0.85 -4.97
C ARG A 102 -6.40 -1.55 -5.75
N ASP A 103 -5.17 -1.07 -5.57
CA ASP A 103 -4.01 -1.50 -6.36
C ASP A 103 -3.09 -2.49 -5.61
N GLN A 104 -3.48 -2.91 -4.39
CA GLN A 104 -2.67 -3.82 -3.57
C GLN A 104 -3.40 -5.13 -3.28
N TRP A 105 -2.63 -6.19 -3.08
CA TRP A 105 -3.13 -7.53 -2.82
C TRP A 105 -2.56 -8.13 -1.54
N HIS A 106 -3.44 -8.48 -0.60
CA HIS A 106 -3.09 -9.12 0.69
C HIS A 106 -1.90 -8.45 1.39
N GLY A 107 -0.84 -9.24 1.74
CA GLY A 107 0.40 -8.74 2.34
C GLY A 107 1.41 -8.14 1.36
N MET A 108 0.97 -7.80 0.15
CA MET A 108 1.77 -7.14 -0.89
C MET A 108 2.99 -7.97 -1.35
N SER A 109 2.97 -9.29 -1.17
CA SER A 109 4.08 -10.17 -1.54
C SER A 109 4.43 -10.14 -3.03
N ARG A 110 3.46 -9.80 -3.89
CA ARG A 110 3.65 -9.58 -5.32
C ARG A 110 3.48 -8.12 -5.71
N THR A 111 2.35 -7.52 -5.39
CA THR A 111 2.02 -6.15 -5.79
C THR A 111 2.94 -5.11 -5.16
N GLY A 112 3.44 -5.36 -3.96
CA GLY A 112 4.35 -4.48 -3.26
C GLY A 112 5.77 -4.42 -3.85
N THR A 113 6.12 -5.28 -4.81
CA THR A 113 7.37 -5.20 -5.57
C THR A 113 7.25 -4.37 -6.85
N VAL A 114 6.05 -3.90 -7.18
CA VAL A 114 5.75 -3.14 -8.39
C VAL A 114 5.53 -1.68 -8.02
N SER A 115 6.51 -0.82 -8.27
CA SER A 115 6.54 0.59 -7.85
C SER A 115 5.30 1.38 -8.25
N ARG A 116 4.83 1.24 -9.49
CA ARG A 116 3.63 1.93 -9.97
C ARG A 116 2.35 1.61 -9.20
N LEU A 117 2.26 0.45 -8.52
CA LEU A 117 1.10 0.09 -7.71
C LEU A 117 1.08 0.80 -6.34
N HIS A 118 2.17 1.45 -5.95
CA HIS A 118 2.23 2.34 -4.78
C HIS A 118 1.73 3.76 -5.09
N ALA A 119 1.61 4.15 -6.36
CA ALA A 119 1.33 5.53 -6.75
C ALA A 119 -0.03 6.07 -6.26
N HIS A 120 -1.04 5.21 -6.02
CA HIS A 120 -2.34 5.60 -5.48
C HIS A 120 -2.31 5.81 -3.96
N ALA A 121 -1.58 4.95 -3.24
CA ALA A 121 -1.40 5.04 -1.79
C ALA A 121 0.08 4.72 -1.47
N PRO A 122 0.95 5.74 -1.47
CA PRO A 122 2.40 5.54 -1.42
C PRO A 122 2.92 5.11 -0.06
N GLU A 123 2.13 5.27 1.01
CA GLU A 123 2.53 4.93 2.38
C GLU A 123 1.32 4.52 3.25
N PRO A 124 1.57 3.85 4.39
CA PRO A 124 0.51 3.49 5.33
C PRO A 124 -0.05 4.73 6.02
N VAL A 125 -1.37 4.88 5.98
CA VAL A 125 -2.08 5.98 6.65
C VAL A 125 -3.23 5.45 7.50
N ILE A 126 -3.66 6.25 8.47
CA ILE A 126 -4.98 6.12 9.11
C ILE A 126 -5.89 7.23 8.58
N GLU A 127 -6.97 6.84 7.94
CA GLU A 127 -8.02 7.77 7.55
C GLU A 127 -8.94 8.09 8.73
N MET A 128 -9.25 9.36 8.92
CA MET A 128 -10.08 9.87 10.01
C MET A 128 -11.07 10.91 9.49
N HIS A 129 -12.25 10.98 10.12
CA HIS A 129 -13.18 12.06 9.82
C HIS A 129 -12.59 13.41 10.27
N PRO A 130 -12.69 14.50 9.47
CA PRO A 130 -12.11 15.83 9.79
C PRO A 130 -12.47 16.36 11.19
N ARG A 131 -13.72 16.18 11.63
CA ARG A 131 -14.15 16.57 12.99
C ARG A 131 -13.43 15.80 14.10
N ASP A 132 -13.07 14.54 13.86
CA ASP A 132 -12.34 13.73 14.84
C ASP A 132 -10.87 14.12 14.90
N MET A 133 -10.30 14.54 13.79
CA MET A 133 -8.96 15.13 13.72
C MET A 133 -8.91 16.47 14.46
N GLU A 134 -9.83 17.39 14.15
CA GLU A 134 -9.92 18.70 14.79
C GLU A 134 -10.03 18.59 16.33
N ARG A 135 -10.94 17.74 16.83
CA ARG A 135 -11.11 17.51 18.27
C ARG A 135 -9.85 17.01 18.99
N ARG A 136 -8.90 16.44 18.26
CA ARG A 136 -7.64 15.88 18.77
C ARG A 136 -6.42 16.72 18.43
N GLY A 137 -6.61 17.89 17.79
CA GLY A 137 -5.52 18.75 17.32
C GLY A 137 -4.63 18.05 16.30
N ILE A 138 -5.20 17.15 15.48
CA ILE A 138 -4.51 16.41 14.42
C ILE A 138 -4.78 17.11 13.10
N VAL A 139 -3.74 17.33 12.32
CA VAL A 139 -3.84 17.83 10.94
C VAL A 139 -3.40 16.75 9.94
N GLU A 140 -3.73 16.96 8.67
CA GLU A 140 -3.30 16.09 7.57
C GLU A 140 -1.78 15.87 7.60
N GLY A 141 -1.36 14.62 7.51
CA GLY A 141 0.05 14.26 7.51
C GLY A 141 0.73 14.15 8.87
N ASP A 142 0.08 14.54 9.97
CA ASP A 142 0.62 14.33 11.31
C ASP A 142 0.88 12.84 11.57
N LEU A 143 1.99 12.53 12.24
CA LEU A 143 2.21 11.19 12.78
C LEU A 143 1.34 11.02 14.03
N VAL A 144 0.55 9.94 14.06
CA VAL A 144 -0.36 9.65 15.16
C VAL A 144 -0.11 8.25 15.72
N ARG A 145 -0.34 8.11 17.03
CA ARG A 145 -0.35 6.81 17.71
C ARG A 145 -1.78 6.27 17.75
N VAL A 146 -1.97 5.13 17.11
CA VAL A 146 -3.22 4.36 17.14
C VAL A 146 -3.06 3.26 18.18
N LYS A 147 -3.78 3.37 19.28
CA LYS A 147 -3.66 2.46 20.42
C LYS A 147 -4.95 1.66 20.61
N GLY A 148 -4.83 0.35 20.58
CA GLY A 148 -5.86 -0.59 21.00
C GLY A 148 -5.49 -1.26 22.33
N LYS A 149 -6.33 -2.19 22.79
CA LYS A 149 -6.09 -2.96 24.04
C LYS A 149 -4.91 -3.93 23.93
N ARG A 150 -4.49 -4.30 22.71
CA ARG A 150 -3.47 -5.34 22.44
C ARG A 150 -2.14 -4.78 21.95
N GLY A 151 -2.14 -3.55 21.46
CA GLY A 151 -0.92 -2.95 20.92
C GLY A 151 -1.14 -1.55 20.42
N ALA A 152 -0.13 -0.99 19.78
CA ALA A 152 -0.18 0.33 19.18
C ALA A 152 0.58 0.34 17.84
N LEU A 153 0.16 1.25 16.96
CA LEU A 153 0.84 1.55 15.68
C LEU A 153 1.11 3.05 15.60
N LEU A 154 2.15 3.43 14.86
CA LEU A 154 2.35 4.79 14.41
C LEU A 154 2.03 4.86 12.92
N LEU A 155 1.18 5.81 12.53
CA LEU A 155 0.74 6.01 11.15
C LEU A 155 0.60 7.51 10.87
N ARG A 156 0.69 7.91 9.62
CA ARG A 156 0.31 9.28 9.24
C ARG A 156 -1.21 9.39 9.16
N ALA A 157 -1.74 10.50 9.65
CA ALA A 157 -3.17 10.79 9.58
C ALA A 157 -3.54 11.34 8.18
N ALA A 158 -4.67 10.88 7.67
CA ALA A 158 -5.28 11.38 6.45
C ALA A 158 -6.75 11.73 6.72
N ALA A 159 -7.20 12.89 6.22
CA ALA A 159 -8.58 13.30 6.36
C ALA A 159 -9.48 12.57 5.35
N SER A 160 -10.63 12.07 5.80
CA SER A 160 -11.61 11.41 4.95
C SER A 160 -13.03 11.80 5.33
N SER A 161 -13.68 12.60 4.50
CA SER A 161 -15.09 12.96 4.65
C SER A 161 -16.06 11.81 4.30
N THR A 162 -15.54 10.70 3.75
CA THR A 162 -16.33 9.51 3.45
C THR A 162 -16.57 8.62 4.67
N LEU A 163 -15.77 8.81 5.72
CA LEU A 163 -15.98 8.15 7.01
C LEU A 163 -17.05 8.90 7.82
N ARG A 164 -17.74 8.19 8.70
CA ARG A 164 -18.58 8.82 9.72
C ARG A 164 -17.73 9.26 10.91
N PRO A 165 -18.16 10.28 11.67
CA PRO A 165 -17.53 10.60 12.95
C PRO A 165 -17.41 9.34 13.85
N ALA A 166 -16.32 9.26 14.59
CA ALA A 166 -15.92 8.11 15.41
C ALA A 166 -15.54 6.84 14.62
N GLN A 167 -15.40 6.91 13.30
CA GLN A 167 -14.87 5.83 12.47
C GLN A 167 -13.49 6.20 11.95
N THR A 168 -12.60 5.21 11.91
CA THR A 168 -11.27 5.30 11.29
C THR A 168 -11.03 4.11 10.38
N HIS A 169 -10.16 4.27 9.41
CA HIS A 169 -9.82 3.21 8.47
C HIS A 169 -8.31 3.10 8.30
N VAL A 170 -7.80 1.87 8.31
CA VAL A 170 -6.40 1.56 8.03
C VAL A 170 -6.34 0.46 6.97
N PRO A 171 -5.67 0.68 5.84
CA PRO A 171 -5.47 -0.37 4.84
C PRO A 171 -4.72 -1.58 5.43
N MET A 172 -5.21 -2.78 5.17
CA MET A 172 -4.71 -4.02 5.78
C MET A 172 -3.35 -4.50 5.28
N HIS A 173 -2.85 -3.91 4.20
CA HIS A 173 -1.71 -4.46 3.44
C HIS A 173 -0.35 -4.23 4.10
N TRP A 174 -0.23 -3.15 4.88
CA TRP A 174 1.02 -2.67 5.45
C TRP A 174 1.43 -3.49 6.68
N GLY A 175 2.44 -4.31 6.50
CA GLY A 175 3.04 -5.10 7.57
C GLY A 175 4.52 -4.80 7.75
N GLY A 176 5.21 -5.57 8.61
CA GLY A 176 6.60 -5.37 8.95
C GLY A 176 7.60 -5.34 7.79
N ARG A 177 7.19 -5.69 6.59
CA ARG A 177 8.01 -5.55 5.37
C ARG A 177 8.08 -4.10 4.86
N TYR A 178 7.07 -3.28 5.16
CA TYR A 178 6.92 -1.92 4.61
C TYR A 178 6.88 -0.84 5.67
N MET A 179 6.67 -1.22 6.93
CA MET A 179 6.67 -0.30 8.05
C MET A 179 7.18 -0.99 9.31
N ARG A 180 7.68 -0.23 10.26
CA ARG A 180 8.03 -0.76 11.57
C ARG A 180 6.80 -1.36 12.26
N GLY A 181 6.95 -2.56 12.82
CA GLY A 181 5.93 -3.27 13.57
C GLY A 181 5.09 -4.23 12.75
N LEU A 182 4.05 -4.78 13.35
CA LEU A 182 3.28 -5.91 12.83
C LEU A 182 2.09 -5.51 11.93
N GLY A 183 1.89 -4.21 11.67
CA GLY A 183 0.73 -3.72 10.92
C GLY A 183 -0.57 -3.75 11.73
N VAL A 184 -1.70 -3.49 11.06
CA VAL A 184 -3.01 -3.27 11.71
C VAL A 184 -3.51 -4.48 12.51
N ASN A 185 -3.08 -5.69 12.16
CA ASN A 185 -3.47 -6.90 12.90
C ASN A 185 -2.96 -6.94 14.34
N ALA A 186 -1.96 -6.11 14.70
CA ALA A 186 -1.57 -5.92 16.10
C ALA A 186 -2.67 -5.32 16.98
N LEU A 187 -3.69 -4.71 16.36
CA LEU A 187 -4.82 -4.07 17.05
C LEU A 187 -6.08 -4.95 17.08
N THR A 188 -6.22 -5.90 16.14
CA THR A 188 -7.43 -6.71 15.98
C THR A 188 -7.56 -7.80 17.04
N LEU A 189 -8.78 -8.26 17.27
CA LEU A 189 -9.10 -9.29 18.24
C LEU A 189 -9.02 -10.68 17.61
N ALA A 190 -8.47 -11.65 18.33
CA ALA A 190 -8.43 -13.06 17.91
C ALA A 190 -9.76 -13.77 18.17
N VAL A 191 -10.83 -13.29 17.54
CA VAL A 191 -12.19 -13.84 17.63
C VAL A 191 -12.65 -14.28 16.24
N THR A 192 -13.39 -15.36 16.20
CA THR A 192 -13.94 -15.91 14.96
C THR A 192 -15.45 -16.07 15.05
N ASP A 193 -16.12 -16.00 13.92
CA ASP A 193 -17.50 -16.43 13.79
C ASP A 193 -17.63 -17.91 14.18
N PRO A 194 -18.58 -18.29 15.05
CA PRO A 194 -18.68 -19.66 15.56
C PRO A 194 -19.08 -20.69 14.51
N VAL A 195 -19.71 -20.28 13.40
CA VAL A 195 -20.18 -21.16 12.33
C VAL A 195 -19.14 -21.22 11.21
N SER A 196 -18.82 -20.07 10.61
CA SER A 196 -17.91 -19.97 9.46
C SER A 196 -16.43 -19.99 9.84
N ARG A 197 -16.10 -19.75 11.11
CA ARG A 197 -14.74 -19.54 11.62
C ARG A 197 -14.03 -18.33 10.99
N GLN A 198 -14.79 -17.44 10.33
CA GLN A 198 -14.24 -16.20 9.77
C GLN A 198 -13.72 -15.28 10.89
N PRO A 199 -12.47 -14.82 10.84
CA PRO A 199 -11.93 -13.89 11.83
C PRO A 199 -12.59 -12.51 11.76
N GLU A 200 -12.75 -11.87 12.93
CA GLU A 200 -13.26 -10.50 13.04
C GLU A 200 -12.14 -9.46 12.78
N PHE A 201 -11.70 -9.33 11.53
CA PHE A 201 -10.63 -8.39 11.15
C PHE A 201 -11.11 -6.97 10.85
N LYS A 202 -12.44 -6.75 10.81
CA LYS A 202 -13.01 -5.48 10.35
C LYS A 202 -13.33 -4.52 11.49
N HIS A 203 -12.96 -4.87 12.70
CA HIS A 203 -13.16 -4.01 13.85
C HIS A 203 -12.06 -4.14 14.90
N ALA A 204 -11.68 -2.99 15.46
CA ALA A 204 -11.00 -2.86 16.74
C ALA A 204 -11.42 -1.54 17.38
N ALA A 205 -11.54 -1.52 18.71
CA ALA A 205 -11.74 -0.29 19.47
C ALA A 205 -10.38 0.37 19.70
N VAL A 206 -10.23 1.64 19.29
CA VAL A 206 -8.95 2.35 19.35
C VAL A 206 -9.07 3.77 19.87
N GLN A 207 -7.95 4.25 20.42
CA GLN A 207 -7.67 5.66 20.67
C GLN A 207 -6.66 6.13 19.61
N VAL A 208 -6.81 7.37 19.16
CA VAL A 208 -5.85 8.03 18.28
C VAL A 208 -5.41 9.33 18.90
N GLU A 209 -4.11 9.52 19.04
CA GLU A 209 -3.50 10.71 19.60
C GLU A 209 -2.32 11.17 18.74
N LYS A 210 -2.06 12.48 18.68
CA LYS A 210 -0.91 13.04 17.99
C LYS A 210 0.37 12.51 18.60
N PHE A 211 1.29 12.04 17.77
CA PHE A 211 2.63 11.64 18.18
C PHE A 211 3.60 12.79 17.92
N ALA A 212 4.13 13.36 18.99
CA ALA A 212 5.08 14.46 18.88
C ALA A 212 6.42 13.95 18.34
N THR A 213 6.85 14.51 17.21
CA THR A 213 8.11 14.17 16.56
C THR A 213 9.18 15.23 16.83
N GLY A 214 10.41 14.81 17.07
CA GLY A 214 11.59 15.69 17.23
C GLY A 214 12.31 15.95 15.90
N TRP A 215 12.28 14.95 15.03
CA TRP A 215 12.93 15.03 13.71
C TRP A 215 12.27 14.05 12.74
N GLN A 216 12.52 14.29 11.46
CA GLN A 216 12.11 13.43 10.33
C GLN A 216 13.30 13.23 9.40
N LEU A 217 13.32 12.09 8.72
CA LEU A 217 14.33 11.73 7.72
C LEU A 217 13.64 11.10 6.53
N VAL A 218 14.11 11.42 5.33
CA VAL A 218 13.71 10.76 4.08
C VAL A 218 14.98 10.42 3.30
N ALA A 219 15.10 9.17 2.87
CA ALA A 219 16.14 8.71 1.97
C ALA A 219 15.49 8.06 0.74
N MET A 220 15.97 8.42 -0.44
CA MET A 220 15.40 8.03 -1.73
C MET A 220 16.52 7.61 -2.68
N ARG A 221 16.36 6.50 -3.38
CA ARG A 221 17.34 6.04 -4.37
C ARG A 221 16.64 5.32 -5.52
N ARG A 222 17.01 5.64 -6.74
CA ARG A 222 16.65 4.84 -7.91
C ARG A 222 17.30 3.48 -7.80
N ASP A 223 16.50 2.43 -7.91
CA ASP A 223 16.97 1.04 -7.89
C ASP A 223 17.19 0.58 -9.36
N GLU A 224 18.45 0.43 -9.73
CA GLU A 224 18.83 -0.02 -11.07
C GLU A 224 18.89 -1.55 -11.19
N GLY A 225 18.62 -2.26 -10.10
CA GLY A 225 18.77 -3.72 -9.97
C GLY A 225 17.73 -4.59 -10.69
N GLY A 226 17.06 -4.09 -11.75
CA GLY A 226 16.16 -4.88 -12.58
C GLY A 226 14.74 -5.06 -12.01
N ASN A 227 13.86 -5.62 -12.80
CA ASN A 227 12.42 -5.76 -12.59
C ASN A 227 11.99 -6.09 -11.15
N GLY A 228 11.57 -5.09 -10.40
CA GLY A 228 10.82 -5.30 -9.18
C GLY A 228 11.36 -4.73 -7.87
N GLY A 229 12.39 -3.87 -7.85
CA GLY A 229 12.83 -3.16 -6.60
C GLY A 229 13.23 -4.08 -5.45
N GLY A 230 13.54 -5.35 -5.73
CA GLY A 230 13.73 -6.36 -4.70
C GLY A 230 15.06 -6.26 -3.96
N GLY A 231 16.12 -5.79 -4.62
CA GLY A 231 17.46 -5.77 -4.05
C GLY A 231 17.63 -4.72 -2.97
N LEU A 232 17.46 -3.46 -3.31
CA LEU A 232 17.67 -2.34 -2.38
C LEU A 232 16.58 -2.32 -1.30
N HIS A 233 15.30 -2.53 -1.65
CA HIS A 233 14.22 -2.62 -0.68
C HIS A 233 14.47 -3.72 0.36
N ALA A 234 14.91 -4.91 -0.08
CA ALA A 234 15.21 -6.01 0.83
C ALA A 234 16.42 -5.71 1.73
N ALA A 235 17.46 -5.09 1.20
CA ALA A 235 18.65 -4.71 1.95
C ALA A 235 18.35 -3.67 3.05
N LEU A 236 17.36 -2.79 2.81
CA LEU A 236 16.98 -1.75 3.76
C LEU A 236 15.95 -2.20 4.80
N HIS A 237 15.42 -3.41 4.72
CA HIS A 237 14.36 -3.87 5.61
C HIS A 237 14.75 -3.79 7.10
N SER A 238 15.98 -4.15 7.46
CA SER A 238 16.47 -4.07 8.84
C SER A 238 16.54 -2.63 9.39
N TRP A 239 16.56 -1.63 8.52
CA TRP A 239 16.56 -0.23 8.92
C TRP A 239 15.25 0.24 9.54
N LEU A 240 14.12 -0.45 9.26
CA LEU A 240 12.83 -0.12 9.85
C LEU A 240 12.87 -0.15 11.39
N GLU A 241 13.66 -1.05 11.98
CA GLU A 241 13.74 -1.21 13.43
C GLU A 241 14.72 -0.23 14.12
N ARG A 242 15.51 0.52 13.35
CA ARG A 242 16.52 1.46 13.88
C ARG A 242 15.93 2.81 14.30
N PHE A 243 14.65 3.08 14.02
CA PHE A 243 13.98 4.37 14.27
C PHE A 243 12.73 4.17 15.12
N ASP A 244 12.21 5.22 15.77
CA ASP A 244 10.96 5.14 16.54
C ASP A 244 9.77 4.77 15.66
N HIS A 245 9.76 5.29 14.42
CA HIS A 245 8.88 4.85 13.34
C HIS A 245 9.61 4.97 12.01
N ALA A 246 9.34 4.03 11.13
CA ALA A 246 9.83 4.09 9.76
C ALA A 246 8.89 3.39 8.79
N THR A 247 8.90 3.85 7.53
CA THR A 247 8.25 3.20 6.39
C THR A 247 9.24 3.00 5.27
N LEU A 248 9.11 1.90 4.55
CA LEU A 248 9.94 1.56 3.40
C LEU A 248 9.04 1.19 2.23
N THR A 249 8.97 2.07 1.23
CA THR A 249 8.00 1.99 0.15
C THR A 249 8.67 2.18 -1.21
N LEU A 250 7.90 2.00 -2.28
CA LEU A 250 8.36 2.19 -3.64
C LEU A 250 7.63 3.35 -4.30
N ALA A 251 8.31 4.03 -5.20
CA ALA A 251 7.73 5.05 -6.08
C ALA A 251 8.23 4.86 -7.51
N GLY A 252 7.55 5.51 -8.46
CA GLY A 252 7.91 5.46 -9.87
C GLY A 252 7.02 4.54 -10.69
N ARG A 253 7.20 4.60 -11.99
CA ARG A 253 6.41 3.85 -12.96
C ARG A 253 7.30 3.00 -13.88
N GLU A 254 8.15 3.63 -14.66
CA GLU A 254 9.10 2.96 -15.55
C GLU A 254 10.42 2.62 -14.83
N SER A 255 10.80 3.45 -13.88
CA SER A 255 11.89 3.20 -12.95
C SER A 255 11.36 3.01 -11.53
N THR A 256 12.03 2.21 -10.73
CA THR A 256 11.72 2.02 -9.32
C THR A 256 12.60 2.93 -8.47
N VAL A 257 11.99 3.66 -7.54
CA VAL A 257 12.68 4.42 -6.50
C VAL A 257 12.29 3.83 -5.16
N VAL A 258 13.28 3.42 -4.37
CA VAL A 258 13.07 2.99 -2.98
C VAL A 258 13.07 4.22 -2.10
N VAL A 259 12.07 4.32 -1.22
CA VAL A 259 11.85 5.46 -0.33
C VAL A 259 11.77 4.96 1.11
N LEU A 260 12.76 5.32 1.92
CA LEU A 260 12.74 5.15 3.37
C LEU A 260 12.35 6.48 4.01
N ARG A 261 11.31 6.48 4.85
CA ARG A 261 10.95 7.59 5.72
C ARG A 261 11.10 7.16 7.16
N ALA A 262 11.66 8.02 8.00
CA ALA A 262 11.84 7.72 9.41
C ALA A 262 11.53 8.95 10.29
N TRP A 263 11.13 8.67 11.52
CA TRP A 263 10.78 9.68 12.52
C TRP A 263 11.39 9.30 13.87
N GLY A 264 11.82 10.32 14.59
CA GLY A 264 12.17 10.20 16.00
C GLY A 264 11.15 10.93 16.88
N ALA A 265 10.89 10.39 18.06
CA ALA A 265 10.00 10.99 19.05
C ALA A 265 10.51 12.39 19.50
N ALA A 266 9.60 13.21 20.03
CA ALA A 266 9.99 14.48 20.64
C ALA A 266 10.99 14.24 21.79
N GLY A 267 12.08 14.98 21.78
CA GLY A 267 13.20 14.82 22.73
C GLY A 267 14.20 13.72 22.38
N SER A 268 13.95 12.89 21.35
CA SER A 268 14.99 11.99 20.85
C SER A 268 16.10 12.76 20.14
N LEU A 269 17.32 12.23 20.25
CA LEU A 269 18.46 12.82 19.54
C LEU A 269 18.26 12.67 18.04
N VAL A 270 18.66 13.71 17.31
CA VAL A 270 18.77 13.65 15.84
C VAL A 270 19.78 12.54 15.49
N PRO A 271 19.56 11.78 14.42
CA PRO A 271 20.50 10.75 13.98
C PRO A 271 21.94 11.26 13.93
N ALA A 272 22.84 10.53 14.56
CA ALA A 272 24.26 10.86 14.57
C ALA A 272 24.83 10.83 13.14
N PRO A 273 25.88 11.62 12.86
CA PRO A 273 26.51 11.65 11.53
C PRO A 273 26.92 10.26 11.02
N GLU A 274 27.38 9.38 11.93
CA GLU A 274 27.78 8.01 11.61
C GLU A 274 26.58 7.18 11.12
N LEU A 275 25.43 7.30 11.79
CA LEU A 275 24.19 6.62 11.36
C LEU A 275 23.72 7.12 9.99
N LEU A 276 23.83 8.43 9.75
CA LEU A 276 23.48 9.02 8.46
C LEU A 276 24.45 8.58 7.35
N ALA A 277 25.72 8.43 7.65
CA ALA A 277 26.73 7.90 6.71
C ALA A 277 26.46 6.42 6.40
N GLU A 278 26.19 5.60 7.42
CA GLU A 278 25.80 4.19 7.22
C GLU A 278 24.53 4.08 6.35
N LEU A 279 23.52 4.91 6.60
CA LEU A 279 22.30 4.91 5.79
C LEU A 279 22.58 5.38 4.36
N ALA A 280 23.39 6.41 4.18
CA ALA A 280 23.81 6.87 2.85
C ALA A 280 24.53 5.75 2.09
N ALA A 281 25.44 5.03 2.73
CA ALA A 281 26.10 3.87 2.14
C ALA A 281 25.12 2.74 1.79
N ALA A 282 24.22 2.40 2.73
CA ALA A 282 23.19 1.38 2.49
C ALA A 282 22.23 1.75 1.34
N MET A 283 22.00 3.04 1.11
CA MET A 283 21.22 3.57 -0.01
C MET A 283 22.05 3.71 -1.30
N GLY A 284 23.35 3.39 -1.29
CA GLY A 284 24.23 3.61 -2.43
C GLY A 284 24.41 5.10 -2.79
N LEU A 285 24.41 5.96 -1.77
CA LEU A 285 24.65 7.41 -1.92
C LEU A 285 26.07 7.82 -1.58
N ASP A 286 26.97 6.91 -1.23
CA ASP A 286 28.34 7.13 -0.78
C ASP A 286 29.38 7.28 -1.92
N SER A 287 28.92 7.74 -3.08
CA SER A 287 29.74 7.97 -4.26
C SER A 287 30.60 9.24 -4.14
N PRO A 288 31.77 9.32 -4.82
CA PRO A 288 32.54 10.57 -4.96
C PRO A 288 31.75 11.73 -5.60
N HIS A 289 30.68 11.44 -6.30
CA HIS A 289 29.79 12.43 -6.93
C HIS A 289 28.64 12.89 -6.00
N MET A 290 28.60 12.41 -4.77
CA MET A 290 27.61 12.83 -3.78
C MET A 290 27.88 14.28 -3.33
N LEU A 291 26.83 15.08 -3.34
CA LEU A 291 26.84 16.40 -2.72
C LEU A 291 26.33 16.29 -1.28
N ALA A 292 26.99 16.99 -0.37
CA ALA A 292 26.65 16.96 1.06
C ALA A 292 26.47 18.38 1.61
N PHE A 293 25.50 18.55 2.50
CA PHE A 293 25.31 19.73 3.31
C PHE A 293 24.94 19.33 4.74
N ASP A 294 25.66 19.87 5.72
CA ASP A 294 25.44 19.62 7.14
C ASP A 294 25.38 20.93 7.93
N ASP A 295 24.35 21.08 8.76
CA ASP A 295 24.22 22.09 9.80
C ASP A 295 24.10 21.39 11.16
N ALA A 296 25.22 21.16 11.81
CA ALA A 296 25.27 20.45 13.08
C ALA A 296 24.48 21.15 14.20
N ARG A 297 24.42 22.51 14.17
CA ARG A 297 23.67 23.26 15.20
C ARG A 297 22.17 23.03 15.12
N ARG A 298 21.65 22.89 13.92
CA ARG A 298 20.24 22.62 13.66
C ARG A 298 19.94 21.13 13.54
N GLY A 299 20.95 20.27 13.47
CA GLY A 299 20.82 18.84 13.21
C GLY A 299 20.32 18.53 11.78
N ILE A 300 20.57 19.44 10.83
CA ILE A 300 20.18 19.26 9.44
C ILE A 300 21.31 18.55 8.70
N ALA A 301 20.95 17.49 7.96
CA ALA A 301 21.87 16.85 7.02
C ALA A 301 21.13 16.59 5.70
N LYS A 302 21.83 16.84 4.59
CA LYS A 302 21.32 16.63 3.24
C LYS A 302 22.39 15.98 2.38
N ARG A 303 21.98 15.00 1.58
CA ARG A 303 22.82 14.33 0.59
C ARG A 303 22.08 14.29 -0.72
N ALA A 304 22.78 14.40 -1.83
CA ALA A 304 22.23 14.23 -3.16
C ALA A 304 23.27 13.59 -4.07
N LEU A 305 22.88 12.55 -4.77
CA LEU A 305 23.71 11.86 -5.74
C LEU A 305 23.26 12.22 -7.15
N ILE A 306 24.20 12.75 -7.95
CA ILE A 306 23.98 13.07 -9.36
C ILE A 306 24.82 12.09 -10.17
N GLU A 307 24.16 11.34 -11.06
CA GLU A 307 24.74 10.40 -11.99
C GLU A 307 24.24 10.76 -13.40
N ASP A 308 25.13 10.85 -14.38
CA ASP A 308 24.81 11.19 -15.76
C ASP A 308 23.90 12.43 -15.90
N ASP A 309 24.26 13.51 -15.19
CA ASP A 309 23.50 14.77 -15.12
C ASP A 309 22.06 14.67 -14.57
N ARG A 310 21.74 13.56 -13.91
CA ARG A 310 20.42 13.29 -13.33
C ARG A 310 20.52 13.05 -11.83
N LEU A 311 19.50 13.47 -11.11
CA LEU A 311 19.39 13.14 -9.69
C LEU A 311 19.04 11.66 -9.53
N ALA A 312 19.97 10.88 -8.99
CA ALA A 312 19.83 9.44 -8.80
C ALA A 312 19.34 9.06 -7.39
N GLY A 313 19.59 9.93 -6.41
CA GLY A 313 19.14 9.73 -5.05
C GLY A 313 19.34 10.92 -4.16
N ALA A 314 18.66 10.93 -3.01
CA ALA A 314 18.77 11.99 -2.00
C ALA A 314 18.50 11.46 -0.59
N LEU A 315 19.11 12.09 0.42
CA LEU A 315 18.82 11.91 1.83
C LEU A 315 18.63 13.28 2.46
N LEU A 316 17.52 13.47 3.17
CA LEU A 316 17.17 14.68 3.89
C LEU A 316 16.90 14.33 5.34
N CYS A 317 17.52 15.01 6.29
CA CYS A 317 17.27 14.87 7.71
C CYS A 317 16.87 16.22 8.31
N LYS A 318 15.78 16.22 9.08
CA LYS A 318 15.15 17.33 9.81
C LYS A 318 14.54 18.42 8.93
N GLU A 319 15.17 18.83 7.86
CA GLU A 319 14.59 19.73 6.87
C GLU A 319 14.28 18.93 5.60
N ILE A 320 13.01 18.51 5.46
CA ILE A 320 12.54 17.56 4.44
C ILE A 320 11.55 18.16 3.42
N ARG A 321 11.33 19.48 3.42
CA ARG A 321 10.33 20.14 2.55
C ARG A 321 10.53 19.88 1.06
N ALA A 322 11.76 19.62 0.65
CA ALA A 322 12.10 19.32 -0.73
C ALA A 322 11.77 17.89 -1.18
N THR A 323 11.24 17.04 -0.28
CA THR A 323 11.02 15.60 -0.56
C THR A 323 10.25 15.35 -1.84
N ASP A 324 9.11 16.01 -2.02
CA ASP A 324 8.18 15.64 -3.11
C ASP A 324 8.74 15.98 -4.49
N TRP A 325 9.35 17.16 -4.65
CA TRP A 325 9.91 17.51 -5.95
C TRP A 325 11.22 16.77 -6.24
N LEU A 326 12.05 16.47 -5.22
CA LEU A 326 13.23 15.65 -5.40
C LEU A 326 12.82 14.21 -5.78
N LEU A 327 11.81 13.65 -5.13
CA LEU A 327 11.30 12.33 -5.47
C LEU A 327 10.76 12.31 -6.91
N ASP A 328 9.97 13.31 -7.31
CA ASP A 328 9.46 13.42 -8.66
C ASP A 328 10.58 13.53 -9.71
N LEU A 329 11.64 14.28 -9.41
CA LEU A 329 12.82 14.38 -10.28
C LEU A 329 13.57 13.04 -10.40
N ILE A 330 13.77 12.33 -9.28
CA ILE A 330 14.41 11.01 -9.30
C ILE A 330 13.54 10.01 -10.09
N VAL A 331 12.22 10.03 -9.89
CA VAL A 331 11.28 9.13 -10.59
C VAL A 331 11.29 9.36 -12.10
N ARG A 332 11.23 10.62 -12.54
CA ARG A 332 11.26 10.95 -13.97
C ARG A 332 12.60 10.63 -14.61
N GLY A 333 13.70 10.78 -13.86
CA GLY A 333 15.04 10.54 -14.38
C GLY A 333 15.43 11.47 -15.52
N GLU A 334 14.86 12.67 -15.53
CA GLU A 334 15.13 13.70 -16.51
C GLU A 334 16.30 14.57 -16.06
N GLU A 335 16.98 15.19 -17.01
CA GLU A 335 17.92 16.25 -16.71
C GLU A 335 17.17 17.46 -16.13
N PHE A 336 17.76 18.10 -15.13
CA PHE A 336 17.17 19.31 -14.57
C PHE A 336 17.30 20.47 -15.57
N GLY A 337 16.22 21.21 -15.76
CA GLY A 337 16.23 22.39 -16.64
C GLY A 337 17.31 23.39 -16.20
N GLY A 338 18.26 23.71 -17.10
CA GLY A 338 19.46 24.48 -16.79
C GLY A 338 20.69 23.66 -16.38
N GLY A 339 20.57 22.31 -16.40
CA GLY A 339 21.66 21.37 -16.14
C GLY A 339 22.05 21.22 -14.68
N THR A 340 23.12 20.48 -14.42
CA THR A 340 23.61 20.15 -13.08
C THR A 340 23.94 21.40 -12.23
N ALA A 341 24.46 22.47 -12.86
CA ALA A 341 24.82 23.70 -12.13
C ALA A 341 23.58 24.39 -11.54
N GLU A 342 22.46 24.40 -12.26
CA GLU A 342 21.19 24.96 -11.74
C GLU A 342 20.58 24.03 -10.69
N LEU A 343 20.59 22.72 -10.91
CA LEU A 343 20.13 21.74 -9.93
C LEU A 343 20.85 21.90 -8.58
N ARG A 344 22.17 22.07 -8.57
CA ARG A 344 22.97 22.27 -7.34
C ARG A 344 22.52 23.47 -6.51
N LYS A 345 22.04 24.55 -7.13
CA LYS A 345 21.53 25.73 -6.41
C LYS A 345 20.27 25.42 -5.60
N TRP A 346 19.42 24.53 -6.07
CA TRP A 346 18.12 24.23 -5.48
C TRP A 346 18.09 22.98 -4.60
N LEU A 347 19.02 22.03 -4.78
CA LEU A 347 19.03 20.75 -4.05
C LEU A 347 18.92 20.89 -2.53
N PHE A 348 19.59 21.89 -1.97
CA PHE A 348 19.65 22.10 -0.53
C PHE A 348 18.81 23.28 -0.04
N ALA A 349 18.11 23.95 -0.94
CA ALA A 349 17.19 25.01 -0.56
C ALA A 349 16.00 24.43 0.22
N PRO A 350 15.54 25.12 1.28
CA PRO A 350 14.41 24.65 2.08
C PRO A 350 13.05 24.97 1.40
N LEU A 351 12.93 24.66 0.13
CA LEU A 351 11.75 24.95 -0.69
C LEU A 351 10.94 23.68 -0.94
N ALA A 352 9.63 23.78 -0.77
CA ALA A 352 8.70 22.70 -1.11
C ALA A 352 8.59 22.48 -2.63
N THR A 353 8.80 23.54 -3.41
CA THR A 353 8.79 23.50 -4.88
C THR A 353 9.95 24.30 -5.43
N PRO A 354 10.66 23.82 -6.47
CA PRO A 354 11.68 24.60 -7.14
C PRO A 354 11.02 25.71 -8.00
N PRO A 355 11.69 26.83 -8.23
CA PRO A 355 11.11 28.00 -8.92
C PRO A 355 10.62 27.77 -10.34
N ALA A 356 11.07 26.71 -11.00
CA ALA A 356 10.74 26.42 -12.40
C ALA A 356 9.82 25.20 -12.57
N SER A 357 9.32 24.61 -11.48
CA SER A 357 8.45 23.43 -11.59
C SER A 357 7.01 23.83 -11.88
N GLY A 358 6.36 23.11 -12.78
CA GLY A 358 4.92 23.15 -12.95
C GLY A 358 4.19 22.68 -11.67
N PRO A 359 2.85 22.77 -11.65
CA PRO A 359 2.06 22.34 -10.50
C PRO A 359 2.32 20.85 -10.19
N ALA A 360 2.39 20.52 -8.90
CA ALA A 360 2.55 19.14 -8.46
C ALA A 360 1.43 18.26 -9.02
N ARG A 361 1.77 17.07 -9.51
CA ARG A 361 0.77 16.15 -10.09
C ARG A 361 -0.20 15.60 -9.05
N GLY A 362 0.23 15.45 -7.81
CA GLY A 362 -0.53 14.74 -6.78
C GLY A 362 -0.52 13.22 -6.99
N ARG A 363 -1.33 12.50 -6.20
CA ARG A 363 -1.43 11.03 -6.31
C ARG A 363 -2.05 10.60 -7.64
N ILE A 364 -1.72 9.41 -8.08
CA ILE A 364 -2.24 8.84 -9.32
C ILE A 364 -3.61 8.19 -9.05
N VAL A 365 -4.64 8.71 -9.71
CA VAL A 365 -6.01 8.16 -9.65
C VAL A 365 -6.20 7.07 -10.70
N CYS A 366 -5.76 7.27 -11.93
CA CYS A 366 -5.83 6.25 -12.96
C CYS A 366 -4.45 5.67 -13.28
N ASN A 367 -4.15 4.49 -12.72
CA ASN A 367 -2.87 3.83 -12.92
C ASN A 367 -2.65 3.32 -14.35
N CYS A 368 -3.72 2.96 -15.08
CA CYS A 368 -3.62 2.48 -16.46
C CYS A 368 -3.07 3.56 -17.41
N PHE A 369 -3.54 4.79 -17.25
CA PHE A 369 -3.21 5.92 -18.12
C PHE A 369 -2.39 7.02 -17.44
N ASP A 370 -1.87 6.74 -16.25
CA ASP A 370 -1.01 7.65 -15.48
C ASP A 370 -1.64 9.03 -15.25
N VAL A 371 -2.91 9.07 -14.87
CA VAL A 371 -3.66 10.31 -14.64
C VAL A 371 -3.75 10.62 -13.16
N SER A 372 -3.26 11.80 -12.79
CA SER A 372 -3.19 12.26 -11.42
C SER A 372 -4.48 12.96 -10.95
N GLU A 373 -4.63 13.08 -9.64
CA GLU A 373 -5.75 13.79 -9.02
C GLU A 373 -5.82 15.25 -9.47
N ASN A 374 -4.68 15.95 -9.49
CA ASN A 374 -4.64 17.38 -9.84
C ASN A 374 -4.99 17.61 -11.31
N GLU A 375 -4.59 16.73 -12.21
CA GLU A 375 -5.00 16.78 -13.61
C GLU A 375 -6.52 16.60 -13.79
N ILE A 376 -7.11 15.66 -13.04
CA ILE A 376 -8.56 15.42 -13.04
C ILE A 376 -9.29 16.64 -12.48
N ARG A 377 -8.84 17.17 -11.34
CA ARG A 377 -9.45 18.36 -10.72
C ARG A 377 -9.39 19.59 -11.63
N ALA A 378 -8.25 19.81 -12.30
CA ALA A 378 -8.10 20.90 -13.25
C ALA A 378 -9.06 20.78 -14.43
N ASP A 379 -9.23 19.59 -14.99
CA ASP A 379 -10.15 19.34 -16.10
C ASP A 379 -11.62 19.50 -15.66
N LEU A 380 -12.00 19.00 -14.48
CA LEU A 380 -13.34 19.20 -13.92
C LEU A 380 -13.62 20.68 -13.62
N ALA A 381 -12.65 21.42 -13.08
CA ALA A 381 -12.76 22.84 -12.83
C ALA A 381 -12.87 23.65 -14.15
N ALA A 382 -12.30 23.14 -15.24
CA ALA A 382 -12.46 23.70 -16.58
C ALA A 382 -13.83 23.36 -17.22
N GLY A 383 -14.74 22.70 -16.51
CA GLY A 383 -16.10 22.38 -16.92
C GLY A 383 -16.27 21.06 -17.69
N LEU A 384 -15.26 20.19 -17.71
CA LEU A 384 -15.41 18.87 -18.32
C LEU A 384 -16.32 18.00 -17.43
N ASP A 385 -17.28 17.33 -18.02
CA ASP A 385 -18.00 16.24 -17.37
C ASP A 385 -17.19 14.94 -17.38
N LEU A 386 -17.70 13.91 -16.74
CA LEU A 386 -17.02 12.60 -16.65
C LEU A 386 -16.75 11.99 -18.04
N ALA A 387 -17.67 12.12 -19.00
CA ALA A 387 -17.52 11.55 -20.32
C ALA A 387 -16.42 12.28 -21.13
N ALA A 388 -16.41 13.62 -21.08
CA ALA A 388 -15.37 14.42 -21.70
C ALA A 388 -13.99 14.18 -21.08
N LEU A 389 -13.93 14.04 -19.74
CA LEU A 389 -12.71 13.67 -19.01
C LEU A 389 -12.18 12.30 -19.46
N GLN A 390 -13.06 11.29 -19.58
CA GLN A 390 -12.70 9.96 -20.06
C GLN A 390 -12.22 9.99 -21.52
N ASN A 391 -12.84 10.78 -22.37
CA ASN A 391 -12.40 10.95 -23.75
C ASN A 391 -11.02 11.60 -23.83
N LYS A 392 -10.76 12.62 -23.04
CA LYS A 392 -9.50 13.38 -23.01
C LYS A 392 -8.36 12.57 -22.39
N ARG A 393 -8.57 11.99 -21.21
CA ARG A 393 -7.53 11.35 -20.38
C ARG A 393 -7.53 9.83 -20.47
N LYS A 394 -8.52 9.22 -21.06
CA LYS A 394 -8.74 7.76 -21.10
C LYS A 394 -8.90 7.11 -19.72
N CYS A 395 -8.97 7.89 -18.63
CA CYS A 395 -9.13 7.37 -17.29
C CYS A 395 -10.48 6.66 -17.11
N GLY A 396 -10.44 5.47 -16.48
CA GLY A 396 -11.61 4.63 -16.29
C GLY A 396 -12.03 3.78 -17.49
N THR A 397 -11.35 3.88 -18.64
CA THR A 397 -11.75 3.18 -19.87
C THR A 397 -11.06 1.82 -20.06
N ASN A 398 -10.07 1.48 -19.24
CA ASN A 398 -9.39 0.18 -19.30
C ASN A 398 -9.88 -0.75 -18.18
N CYS A 399 -9.20 -0.83 -17.05
CA CYS A 399 -9.58 -1.73 -15.95
C CYS A 399 -10.83 -1.26 -15.16
N GLY A 400 -11.21 0.02 -15.28
CA GLY A 400 -12.38 0.59 -14.63
C GLY A 400 -12.27 0.81 -13.11
N SER A 401 -11.19 0.37 -12.46
CA SER A 401 -11.07 0.41 -10.99
C SER A 401 -11.08 1.83 -10.40
N CYS A 402 -10.72 2.85 -11.16
CA CYS A 402 -10.80 4.25 -10.76
C CYS A 402 -12.19 4.89 -10.95
N LEU A 403 -13.14 4.25 -11.64
CA LEU A 403 -14.45 4.82 -11.93
C LEU A 403 -15.24 5.28 -10.70
N PRO A 404 -15.30 4.53 -9.59
CA PRO A 404 -16.02 5.00 -8.40
C PRO A 404 -15.46 6.30 -7.85
N GLU A 405 -14.15 6.49 -7.91
CA GLU A 405 -13.47 7.69 -7.47
C GLU A 405 -13.68 8.86 -8.44
N LEU A 406 -13.53 8.63 -9.73
CA LEU A 406 -13.83 9.62 -10.78
C LEU A 406 -15.26 10.16 -10.69
N ARG A 407 -16.26 9.29 -10.44
CA ARG A 407 -17.65 9.68 -10.23
C ARG A 407 -17.83 10.59 -9.03
N ARG A 408 -17.15 10.28 -7.89
CA ARG A 408 -17.19 11.15 -6.70
C ARG A 408 -16.57 12.51 -6.97
N MET A 409 -15.42 12.54 -7.65
CA MET A 409 -14.75 13.80 -8.01
C MET A 409 -15.62 14.65 -8.94
N ALA A 410 -16.25 14.03 -9.95
CA ALA A 410 -17.15 14.72 -10.89
C ALA A 410 -18.46 15.20 -10.24
N ALA A 411 -18.94 14.51 -9.21
CA ALA A 411 -20.14 14.91 -8.47
C ALA A 411 -19.89 16.09 -7.49
N GLY A 412 -18.68 16.63 -7.43
CA GLY A 412 -18.36 17.77 -6.57
C GLY A 412 -18.32 17.44 -5.08
N THR A 413 -18.24 16.18 -4.68
CA THR A 413 -17.94 15.78 -3.31
C THR A 413 -16.48 16.18 -3.03
N GLU A 414 -16.28 17.40 -2.55
CA GLU A 414 -14.97 17.91 -2.17
C GLU A 414 -14.35 17.01 -1.10
N VAL A 415 -13.29 16.32 -1.47
CA VAL A 415 -12.23 16.02 -0.50
C VAL A 415 -11.56 17.37 -0.27
N PRO A 416 -11.48 17.91 0.97
CA PRO A 416 -10.78 19.15 1.21
C PRO A 416 -9.38 19.04 0.63
N ALA A 417 -9.00 20.01 -0.20
CA ALA A 417 -7.64 20.10 -0.71
C ALA A 417 -6.70 20.09 0.49
N ALA A 418 -5.69 19.22 0.46
CA ALA A 418 -4.61 19.28 1.42
C ALA A 418 -4.08 20.72 1.44
N VAL A 419 -4.23 21.39 2.56
CA VAL A 419 -3.62 22.70 2.78
C VAL A 419 -2.11 22.47 2.80
N SER A 420 -1.45 22.83 1.70
CA SER A 420 -0.01 22.92 1.63
C SER A 420 0.43 24.04 2.57
N VAL A 421 1.03 23.67 3.69
CA VAL A 421 1.80 24.57 4.58
C VAL A 421 3.28 24.28 4.44
#